data_d18c8f86d5c32fcf6f70b51cd6cabf61
#
_entry.id   d18c8f86d5c32fcf6f70b51cd6cabf61
#
_cell.length_a   1.000
_cell.length_b   1.000
_cell.length_c   1.000
_cell.angle_alpha   90.00
_cell.angle_beta   90.00
_cell.angle_gamma   90.00
#
_symmetry.space_group_name_H-M   'P 1'
#
loop_
_entity.id
_entity.type
_entity.pdbx_description
1 polymer ?
#
loop_
_entity_poly.entity_id
_entity_poly.type
_entity_poly.pdbx_seq_one_letter_code
_entity_poly.pdbx_strand_id
1 'polypeptide(L)'
;MINPFNPGFGNISPSCIKRPAMQQKLLDQADQLQQGFRSIFIDGPRGCGKTVFLNDLGDAMLDRDGWITVDLELHDDFLSTLVGAIYYQASAAITKELDVLDYDTPSEMFIQYVETLTKYQQRLFITVDEANQPTESLLTLLQLCQQLGNHGNSIMVVLAGITSRMPQFLGDDNFAALVQKSRRLTLPMLDLDTVANQYQQIFTKAHRVIEPEVLPNIAAATGGYAYAFQILGSLLWESGVKKINPAAFEKIMPDYQQQLFSNAYLPIVDELTTGDREVIEILAHETSSVVDEGFLKEQIDDTSTAAPVCLQHLIENQIVSLPQPGQVAFALPYFREFAIKNEALIA
;
A
#
# COMPACT_ATOMS: atom_id res chain seq x y z
N MET A 1 20.36 -22.23 -4.04
CA MET A 1 19.56 -21.13 -4.65
C MET A 1 19.27 -20.10 -3.57
N ILE A 2 19.33 -18.84 -3.91
CA ILE A 2 18.99 -17.74 -2.99
C ILE A 2 17.49 -17.78 -2.69
N ASN A 3 17.10 -17.48 -1.45
CA ASN A 3 15.68 -17.37 -1.07
C ASN A 3 15.03 -16.24 -1.88
N PRO A 4 13.99 -16.53 -2.68
CA PRO A 4 13.31 -15.51 -3.47
C PRO A 4 12.33 -14.67 -2.65
N PHE A 5 11.98 -15.11 -1.43
CA PHE A 5 11.08 -14.39 -0.53
C PHE A 5 11.89 -13.47 0.37
N ASN A 6 11.36 -12.28 0.61
CA ASN A 6 11.97 -11.30 1.51
C ASN A 6 10.90 -10.68 2.40
N PRO A 7 10.76 -11.13 3.66
CA PRO A 7 9.79 -10.59 4.60
C PRO A 7 10.21 -9.27 5.25
N GLY A 8 11.30 -8.63 4.80
CA GLY A 8 11.69 -7.30 5.28
C GLY A 8 10.74 -6.21 4.76
N PHE A 9 10.24 -5.34 5.65
CA PHE A 9 9.47 -4.17 5.22
C PHE A 9 10.35 -3.22 4.40
N GLY A 10 9.77 -2.56 3.39
CA GLY A 10 10.48 -1.65 2.50
C GLY A 10 11.33 -2.31 1.42
N ASN A 11 11.51 -3.63 1.47
CA ASN A 11 12.27 -4.36 0.47
C ASN A 11 11.36 -5.00 -0.60
N ILE A 12 11.74 -4.84 -1.86
CA ILE A 12 11.04 -5.49 -2.97
C ILE A 12 11.59 -6.90 -3.14
N SER A 13 10.72 -7.87 -2.98
CA SER A 13 11.05 -9.27 -3.19
C SER A 13 10.89 -9.64 -4.67
N PRO A 14 11.81 -10.45 -5.26
CA PRO A 14 11.61 -11.00 -6.61
C PRO A 14 10.34 -11.85 -6.75
N SER A 15 9.80 -12.34 -5.63
CA SER A 15 8.60 -13.16 -5.57
C SER A 15 7.31 -12.38 -5.35
N CYS A 16 7.34 -11.04 -5.32
CA CYS A 16 6.14 -10.25 -5.09
C CYS A 16 5.04 -10.54 -6.13
N ILE A 17 3.79 -10.49 -5.67
CA ILE A 17 2.62 -10.67 -6.52
C ILE A 17 2.19 -9.30 -7.05
N LYS A 18 2.21 -9.15 -8.36
CA LYS A 18 1.81 -7.94 -9.08
C LYS A 18 0.30 -7.83 -9.19
N ARG A 19 -0.19 -6.60 -9.40
CA ARG A 19 -1.62 -6.29 -9.56
C ARG A 19 -1.90 -5.65 -10.94
N PRO A 20 -1.75 -6.41 -12.04
CA PRO A 20 -1.74 -5.85 -13.40
C PRO A 20 -3.06 -5.15 -13.77
N ALA A 21 -4.21 -5.66 -13.33
CA ALA A 21 -5.49 -5.03 -13.62
C ALA A 21 -5.65 -3.65 -12.96
N MET A 22 -5.16 -3.49 -11.72
CA MET A 22 -5.17 -2.19 -11.03
C MET A 22 -4.15 -1.23 -11.65
N GLN A 23 -2.95 -1.72 -11.95
CA GLN A 23 -1.92 -0.97 -12.64
C GLN A 23 -2.45 -0.43 -13.97
N GLN A 24 -3.01 -1.29 -14.83
CA GLN A 24 -3.57 -0.88 -16.12
C GLN A 24 -4.63 0.21 -15.98
N LYS A 25 -5.51 0.09 -15.00
CA LYS A 25 -6.53 1.12 -14.73
C LYS A 25 -5.93 2.50 -14.39
N LEU A 26 -4.79 2.56 -13.69
CA LEU A 26 -4.10 3.82 -13.40
C LEU A 26 -3.36 4.34 -14.62
N LEU A 27 -2.75 3.45 -15.40
CA LEU A 27 -2.11 3.80 -16.66
C LEU A 27 -3.11 4.39 -17.67
N ASP A 28 -4.30 3.79 -17.79
CA ASP A 28 -5.38 4.32 -18.64
C ASP A 28 -5.83 5.72 -18.19
N GLN A 29 -5.83 5.97 -16.88
CA GLN A 29 -6.15 7.31 -16.34
C GLN A 29 -5.04 8.33 -16.61
N ALA A 30 -3.77 7.90 -16.60
CA ALA A 30 -2.66 8.75 -17.00
C ALA A 30 -2.77 9.12 -18.47
N ASP A 31 -3.06 8.16 -19.35
CA ASP A 31 -3.23 8.41 -20.79
C ASP A 31 -4.40 9.39 -21.09
N GLN A 32 -5.47 9.29 -20.31
CA GLN A 32 -6.64 10.20 -20.44
C GLN A 32 -6.38 11.61 -19.91
N LEU A 33 -5.29 11.84 -19.17
CA LEU A 33 -4.95 13.15 -18.64
C LEU A 33 -4.34 14.02 -19.75
N GLN A 34 -5.17 14.83 -20.41
CA GLN A 34 -4.71 15.75 -21.46
C GLN A 34 -4.15 17.06 -20.88
N GLN A 35 -4.83 17.59 -19.87
CA GLN A 35 -4.44 18.81 -19.14
C GLN A 35 -4.93 18.74 -17.69
N GLY A 36 -4.23 19.39 -16.79
CA GLY A 36 -4.60 19.56 -15.40
C GLY A 36 -3.80 18.68 -14.44
N PHE A 37 -4.19 18.76 -13.17
CA PHE A 37 -3.60 18.01 -12.08
C PHE A 37 -4.52 16.87 -11.65
N ARG A 38 -3.93 15.69 -11.43
CA ARG A 38 -4.61 14.54 -10.85
C ARG A 38 -3.76 13.96 -9.71
N SER A 39 -4.37 13.82 -8.55
CA SER A 39 -3.78 13.10 -7.43
C SER A 39 -4.54 11.81 -7.12
N ILE A 40 -3.81 10.77 -6.81
CA ILE A 40 -4.34 9.46 -6.40
C ILE A 40 -3.66 9.08 -5.10
N PHE A 41 -4.45 8.73 -4.10
CA PHE A 41 -3.97 8.23 -2.82
C PHE A 41 -4.21 6.73 -2.74
N ILE A 42 -3.12 5.95 -2.73
CA ILE A 42 -3.14 4.50 -2.56
C ILE A 42 -3.02 4.22 -1.07
N ASP A 43 -4.07 3.67 -0.50
CA ASP A 43 -4.12 3.30 0.90
C ASP A 43 -4.19 1.77 1.12
N GLY A 44 -4.00 1.37 2.35
CA GLY A 44 -4.04 -0.03 2.78
C GLY A 44 -3.17 -0.26 4.00
N PRO A 45 -3.36 -1.38 4.71
CA PRO A 45 -2.58 -1.68 5.90
C PRO A 45 -1.10 -1.81 5.60
N ARG A 46 -0.29 -1.71 6.66
CA ARG A 46 1.13 -2.00 6.55
C ARG A 46 1.34 -3.42 5.97
N GLY A 47 2.27 -3.57 5.03
CA GLY A 47 2.56 -4.88 4.43
C GLY A 47 1.58 -5.38 3.36
N CYS A 48 0.57 -4.59 2.93
CA CYS A 48 -0.32 -4.98 1.83
C CYS A 48 0.31 -4.87 0.44
N GLY A 49 1.54 -4.30 0.33
CA GLY A 49 2.29 -4.23 -0.93
C GLY A 49 2.21 -2.89 -1.66
N LYS A 50 1.98 -1.77 -0.96
CA LYS A 50 1.93 -0.41 -1.57
C LYS A 50 3.21 -0.04 -2.30
N THR A 51 4.35 -0.15 -1.64
CA THR A 51 5.68 0.09 -2.24
C THR A 51 5.91 -0.72 -3.51
N VAL A 52 5.57 -2.01 -3.48
CA VAL A 52 5.68 -2.89 -4.68
C VAL A 52 4.79 -2.38 -5.80
N PHE A 53 3.57 -1.98 -5.48
CA PHE A 53 2.62 -1.49 -6.48
C PHE A 53 3.05 -0.14 -7.06
N LEU A 54 3.57 0.79 -6.25
CA LEU A 54 4.12 2.07 -6.73
C LEU A 54 5.30 1.87 -7.67
N ASN A 55 6.23 0.99 -7.30
CA ASN A 55 7.39 0.73 -8.14
C ASN A 55 7.00 0.07 -9.47
N ASP A 56 6.10 -0.93 -9.44
CA ASP A 56 5.57 -1.52 -10.67
C ASP A 56 4.87 -0.47 -11.57
N LEU A 57 4.19 0.50 -10.94
CA LEU A 57 3.53 1.58 -11.66
C LEU A 57 4.55 2.58 -12.23
N GLY A 58 5.55 2.97 -11.45
CA GLY A 58 6.66 3.83 -11.88
C GLY A 58 7.42 3.22 -13.07
N ASP A 59 7.82 1.95 -12.95
CA ASP A 59 8.48 1.20 -14.04
C ASP A 59 7.65 1.21 -15.33
N ALA A 60 6.34 0.96 -15.21
CA ALA A 60 5.44 0.97 -16.37
C ALA A 60 5.25 2.37 -16.98
N MET A 61 5.40 3.42 -16.18
CA MET A 61 5.35 4.81 -16.65
C MET A 61 6.64 5.24 -17.34
N LEU A 62 7.81 4.73 -16.92
CA LEU A 62 9.10 5.00 -17.59
C LEU A 62 9.11 4.54 -19.06
N ASP A 63 8.39 3.46 -19.37
CA ASP A 63 8.28 2.93 -20.72
C ASP A 63 7.25 3.67 -21.60
N ARG A 64 6.59 4.73 -21.05
CA ARG A 64 5.53 5.46 -21.77
C ARG A 64 6.03 6.77 -22.38
N ASP A 65 5.86 6.88 -23.68
CA ASP A 65 6.19 8.12 -24.42
C ASP A 65 5.40 9.32 -23.89
N GLY A 66 6.09 10.44 -23.79
CA GLY A 66 5.49 11.73 -23.40
C GLY A 66 5.32 11.89 -21.89
N TRP A 67 5.93 11.03 -21.08
CA TRP A 67 5.96 11.19 -19.63
C TRP A 67 7.40 11.29 -19.10
N ILE A 68 7.60 12.17 -18.16
CA ILE A 68 8.75 12.20 -17.24
C ILE A 68 8.25 11.60 -15.92
N THR A 69 8.92 10.56 -15.43
CA THR A 69 8.48 9.79 -14.26
C THR A 69 9.49 9.95 -13.12
N VAL A 70 9.05 10.43 -11.97
CA VAL A 70 9.91 10.65 -10.82
C VAL A 70 9.36 9.91 -9.62
N ASP A 71 10.19 9.04 -9.04
CA ASP A 71 9.96 8.46 -7.72
C ASP A 71 10.59 9.40 -6.68
N LEU A 72 9.73 10.02 -5.86
CA LEU A 72 10.11 11.08 -4.96
C LEU A 72 10.07 10.63 -3.50
N GLU A 73 11.18 10.82 -2.80
CA GLU A 73 11.22 10.79 -1.34
C GLU A 73 11.04 12.22 -0.80
N LEU A 74 10.11 12.39 0.14
CA LEU A 74 9.83 13.70 0.73
C LEU A 74 10.80 13.99 1.87
N HIS A 75 11.56 15.06 1.71
CA HIS A 75 12.47 15.64 2.70
C HIS A 75 12.51 17.17 2.52
N ASP A 76 13.22 17.89 3.35
CA ASP A 76 13.21 19.37 3.33
C ASP A 76 13.65 19.97 1.99
N ASP A 77 14.57 19.31 1.27
CA ASP A 77 15.08 19.74 -0.05
C ASP A 77 14.53 18.90 -1.22
N PHE A 78 13.32 18.38 -1.08
CA PHE A 78 12.72 17.49 -2.10
C PHE A 78 12.57 18.17 -3.46
N LEU A 79 12.34 19.49 -3.50
CA LEU A 79 12.20 20.21 -4.77
C LEU A 79 13.48 20.18 -5.59
N SER A 80 14.65 20.38 -5.00
CA SER A 80 15.93 20.27 -5.72
C SER A 80 16.12 18.85 -6.27
N THR A 81 15.75 17.82 -5.50
CA THR A 81 15.80 16.42 -5.96
C THR A 81 14.84 16.19 -7.14
N LEU A 82 13.61 16.70 -7.03
CA LEU A 82 12.58 16.59 -8.08
C LEU A 82 13.02 17.24 -9.38
N VAL A 83 13.54 18.47 -9.30
CA VAL A 83 14.01 19.22 -10.48
C VAL A 83 15.21 18.51 -11.11
N GLY A 84 16.15 18.03 -10.31
CA GLY A 84 17.29 17.24 -10.78
C GLY A 84 16.86 15.97 -11.52
N ALA A 85 15.86 15.25 -11.01
CA ALA A 85 15.32 14.07 -11.65
C ALA A 85 14.62 14.38 -12.98
N ILE A 86 13.86 15.48 -13.04
CA ILE A 86 13.23 15.98 -14.28
C ILE A 86 14.32 16.30 -15.32
N TYR A 87 15.33 17.06 -14.93
CA TYR A 87 16.43 17.44 -15.81
C TYR A 87 17.15 16.21 -16.39
N TYR A 88 17.43 15.22 -15.55
CA TYR A 88 18.15 14.00 -15.97
C TYR A 88 17.37 13.18 -16.99
N GLN A 89 16.06 13.17 -16.91
CA GLN A 89 15.19 12.41 -17.83
C GLN A 89 14.78 13.19 -19.06
N ALA A 90 14.95 14.52 -19.04
CA ALA A 90 14.59 15.39 -20.15
C ALA A 90 15.47 15.15 -21.38
N SER A 91 14.89 15.29 -22.58
CA SER A 91 15.65 15.19 -23.83
C SER A 91 16.67 16.34 -23.98
N ALA A 92 17.67 16.13 -24.82
CA ALA A 92 18.70 17.16 -25.10
C ALA A 92 18.11 18.50 -25.61
N ALA A 93 16.95 18.47 -26.26
CA ALA A 93 16.27 19.70 -26.71
C ALA A 93 15.67 20.46 -25.52
N ILE A 94 15.10 19.75 -24.57
CA ILE A 94 14.51 20.31 -23.34
C ILE A 94 15.63 20.84 -22.43
N THR A 95 16.66 20.04 -22.14
CA THR A 95 17.76 20.45 -21.25
C THR A 95 18.45 21.69 -21.75
N LYS A 96 18.65 21.85 -23.07
CA LYS A 96 19.20 23.08 -23.66
C LYS A 96 18.34 24.32 -23.38
N GLU A 97 17.02 24.19 -23.32
CA GLU A 97 16.13 25.29 -22.94
C GLU A 97 16.21 25.55 -21.44
N LEU A 98 16.23 24.47 -20.62
CA LEU A 98 16.35 24.57 -19.16
C LEU A 98 17.66 25.24 -18.71
N ASP A 99 18.77 24.99 -19.42
CA ASP A 99 20.10 25.55 -19.11
C ASP A 99 20.20 27.08 -19.23
N VAL A 100 19.28 27.70 -19.93
CA VAL A 100 19.27 29.16 -20.12
C VAL A 100 18.24 29.88 -19.25
N LEU A 101 17.47 29.13 -18.46
CA LEU A 101 16.49 29.70 -17.54
C LEU A 101 17.19 30.25 -16.29
N ASP A 102 16.68 31.35 -15.79
CA ASP A 102 17.14 31.97 -14.54
C ASP A 102 16.03 31.86 -13.49
N TYR A 103 16.40 31.44 -12.29
CA TYR A 103 15.46 31.21 -11.17
C TYR A 103 16.18 31.43 -9.83
N ASP A 104 15.45 32.08 -8.91
CA ASP A 104 15.97 32.41 -7.58
C ASP A 104 15.70 31.31 -6.55
N THR A 105 14.68 30.47 -6.76
CA THR A 105 14.25 29.45 -5.81
C THR A 105 13.98 28.09 -6.47
N PRO A 106 14.13 26.96 -5.72
CA PRO A 106 13.74 25.64 -6.23
C PRO A 106 12.28 25.54 -6.68
N SER A 107 11.38 26.31 -6.06
CA SER A 107 9.96 26.35 -6.45
C SER A 107 9.78 27.00 -7.81
N GLU A 108 10.45 28.11 -8.08
CA GLU A 108 10.43 28.79 -9.41
C GLU A 108 11.06 27.88 -10.46
N MET A 109 12.17 27.24 -10.14
CA MET A 109 12.82 26.27 -11.00
C MET A 109 11.85 25.13 -11.38
N PHE A 110 11.15 24.56 -10.41
CA PHE A 110 10.17 23.50 -10.66
C PHE A 110 9.04 23.99 -11.59
N ILE A 111 8.50 25.19 -11.34
CA ILE A 111 7.45 25.77 -12.17
C ILE A 111 7.93 25.91 -13.61
N GLN A 112 9.08 26.54 -13.84
CA GLN A 112 9.64 26.76 -15.18
C GLN A 112 9.97 25.44 -15.90
N TYR A 113 10.45 24.43 -15.16
CA TYR A 113 10.73 23.11 -15.72
C TYR A 113 9.45 22.44 -16.22
N VAL A 114 8.39 22.43 -15.42
CA VAL A 114 7.11 21.83 -15.82
C VAL A 114 6.47 22.58 -16.99
N GLU A 115 6.53 23.91 -17.01
CA GLU A 115 6.06 24.71 -18.13
C GLU A 115 6.85 24.42 -19.42
N THR A 116 8.16 24.22 -19.30
CA THR A 116 9.00 23.83 -20.44
C THR A 116 8.66 22.42 -20.91
N LEU A 117 8.48 21.46 -20.02
CA LEU A 117 7.99 20.12 -20.39
C LEU A 117 6.71 20.20 -21.23
N THR A 118 5.76 21.02 -20.82
CA THR A 118 4.46 21.18 -21.50
C THR A 118 4.63 21.74 -22.92
N LYS A 119 5.56 22.66 -23.19
CA LYS A 119 5.89 23.14 -24.54
C LYS A 119 6.34 22.01 -25.46
N TYR A 120 7.04 21.03 -24.91
CA TYR A 120 7.51 19.84 -25.62
C TYR A 120 6.52 18.67 -25.57
N GLN A 121 5.27 18.92 -25.17
CA GLN A 121 4.21 17.91 -25.04
C GLN A 121 4.57 16.76 -24.07
N GLN A 122 5.45 17.05 -23.11
CA GLN A 122 5.79 16.14 -22.03
C GLN A 122 4.89 16.38 -20.81
N ARG A 123 4.59 15.33 -20.10
CA ARG A 123 3.75 15.30 -18.89
C ARG A 123 4.58 14.81 -17.71
N LEU A 124 4.20 15.18 -16.50
CA LEU A 124 4.93 14.80 -15.29
C LEU A 124 4.14 13.78 -14.48
N PHE A 125 4.78 12.66 -14.18
CA PHE A 125 4.27 11.63 -13.29
C PHE A 125 5.18 11.53 -12.06
N ILE A 126 4.60 11.64 -10.86
CA ILE A 126 5.35 11.59 -9.59
C ILE A 126 4.74 10.49 -8.73
N THR A 127 5.57 9.60 -8.20
CA THR A 127 5.19 8.70 -7.11
C THR A 127 5.81 9.16 -5.80
N VAL A 128 5.07 9.02 -4.71
CA VAL A 128 5.53 9.31 -3.34
C VAL A 128 5.13 8.15 -2.46
N ASP A 129 6.10 7.41 -1.95
CA ASP A 129 5.86 6.35 -0.95
C ASP A 129 5.91 6.94 0.46
N GLU A 130 5.34 6.20 1.41
CA GLU A 130 5.28 6.57 2.83
C GLU A 130 4.69 7.95 3.12
N ALA A 131 3.70 8.39 2.32
CA ALA A 131 2.92 9.60 2.59
C ALA A 131 2.00 9.39 3.81
N ASN A 132 2.61 9.22 4.99
CA ASN A 132 1.92 8.81 6.23
C ASN A 132 1.56 9.98 7.14
N GLN A 133 2.04 11.19 6.85
CA GLN A 133 1.81 12.39 7.65
C GLN A 133 1.61 13.63 6.78
N PRO A 134 0.77 14.59 7.21
CA PRO A 134 0.60 15.87 6.54
C PRO A 134 1.81 16.78 6.80
N THR A 135 2.88 16.59 6.01
CA THR A 135 4.11 17.39 6.11
C THR A 135 4.02 18.65 5.24
N GLU A 136 4.77 19.69 5.61
CA GLU A 136 4.87 20.92 4.82
C GLU A 136 5.41 20.65 3.40
N SER A 137 6.38 19.75 3.28
CA SER A 137 6.93 19.32 1.97
C SER A 137 5.87 18.71 1.07
N LEU A 138 5.03 17.81 1.62
CA LEU A 138 3.93 17.21 0.87
C LEU A 138 2.88 18.24 0.47
N LEU A 139 2.52 19.14 1.38
CA LEU A 139 1.59 20.23 1.10
C LEU A 139 2.11 21.12 -0.04
N THR A 140 3.37 21.54 0.04
CA THR A 140 4.03 22.36 -0.99
C THR A 140 4.01 21.66 -2.35
N LEU A 141 4.37 20.38 -2.41
CA LEU A 141 4.31 19.58 -3.65
C LEU A 141 2.91 19.59 -4.26
N LEU A 142 1.88 19.25 -3.48
CA LEU A 142 0.52 19.17 -3.98
C LEU A 142 -0.04 20.52 -4.42
N GLN A 143 0.27 21.61 -3.70
CA GLN A 143 -0.15 22.96 -4.05
C GLN A 143 0.51 23.42 -5.34
N LEU A 144 1.82 23.24 -5.51
CA LEU A 144 2.53 23.58 -6.74
C LEU A 144 2.00 22.77 -7.94
N CYS A 145 1.79 21.47 -7.78
CA CYS A 145 1.22 20.64 -8.84
C CYS A 145 -0.22 21.07 -9.19
N GLN A 146 -1.04 21.44 -8.19
CA GLN A 146 -2.39 21.94 -8.44
C GLN A 146 -2.36 23.31 -9.18
N GLN A 147 -1.48 24.23 -8.77
CA GLN A 147 -1.30 25.51 -9.43
C GLN A 147 -0.91 25.32 -10.90
N LEU A 148 0.09 24.51 -11.16
CA LEU A 148 0.56 24.20 -12.52
C LEU A 148 -0.51 23.52 -13.35
N GLY A 149 -1.26 22.58 -12.77
CA GLY A 149 -2.39 21.95 -13.44
C GLY A 149 -3.49 22.94 -13.84
N ASN A 150 -3.78 23.92 -13.00
CA ASN A 150 -4.73 25.02 -13.32
C ASN A 150 -4.25 25.89 -14.49
N HIS A 151 -2.95 25.96 -14.73
CA HIS A 151 -2.33 26.64 -15.86
C HIS A 151 -2.19 25.77 -17.12
N GLY A 152 -2.80 24.56 -17.11
CA GLY A 152 -2.85 23.67 -18.27
C GLY A 152 -1.70 22.67 -18.38
N ASN A 153 -0.81 22.60 -17.38
CA ASN A 153 0.22 21.58 -17.33
C ASN A 153 -0.38 20.22 -16.93
N SER A 154 0.12 19.13 -17.49
CA SER A 154 -0.38 17.77 -17.21
C SER A 154 0.49 17.09 -16.16
N ILE A 155 -0.04 16.95 -14.95
CA ILE A 155 0.68 16.38 -13.80
C ILE A 155 -0.19 15.32 -13.12
N MET A 156 0.38 14.18 -12.88
CA MET A 156 -0.23 13.11 -12.08
C MET A 156 0.67 12.75 -10.90
N VAL A 157 0.13 12.81 -9.69
CA VAL A 157 0.83 12.43 -8.46
C VAL A 157 0.13 11.22 -7.84
N VAL A 158 0.88 10.17 -7.56
CA VAL A 158 0.39 8.96 -6.90
C VAL A 158 1.10 8.84 -5.56
N LEU A 159 0.32 8.94 -4.49
CA LEU A 159 0.80 8.89 -3.11
C LEU A 159 0.45 7.52 -2.53
N ALA A 160 1.35 6.91 -1.77
CA ALA A 160 1.03 5.73 -0.97
C ALA A 160 1.21 6.00 0.52
N GLY A 161 0.20 5.62 1.31
CA GLY A 161 0.21 5.82 2.75
C GLY A 161 -0.57 4.73 3.50
N ILE A 162 -0.47 4.75 4.83
CA ILE A 162 -1.21 3.83 5.70
C ILE A 162 -2.61 4.40 5.95
N THR A 163 -3.63 3.58 5.81
CA THR A 163 -5.04 3.98 5.97
C THR A 163 -5.31 4.61 7.34
N SER A 164 -4.74 4.07 8.41
CA SER A 164 -4.88 4.58 9.80
C SER A 164 -4.42 6.03 9.97
N ARG A 165 -3.59 6.54 9.07
CA ARG A 165 -3.09 7.92 9.09
C ARG A 165 -3.97 8.91 8.33
N MET A 166 -4.93 8.43 7.54
CA MET A 166 -5.83 9.29 6.75
C MET A 166 -6.61 10.33 7.57
N PRO A 167 -7.11 10.04 8.79
CA PRO A 167 -7.77 11.05 9.61
C PRO A 167 -6.90 12.26 9.93
N GLN A 168 -5.57 12.12 10.01
CA GLN A 168 -4.64 13.23 10.24
C GLN A 168 -4.64 14.21 9.06
N PHE A 169 -4.72 13.70 7.83
CA PHE A 169 -4.83 14.52 6.62
C PHE A 169 -6.17 15.24 6.52
N LEU A 170 -7.26 14.57 6.89
CA LEU A 170 -8.60 15.16 6.85
C LEU A 170 -8.83 16.15 7.98
N GLY A 171 -8.12 16.03 9.10
CA GLY A 171 -8.14 16.96 10.22
C GLY A 171 -7.28 18.20 10.04
N ASP A 172 -6.42 18.25 9.02
CA ASP A 172 -5.62 19.43 8.69
C ASP A 172 -6.33 20.24 7.59
N ASP A 173 -6.71 21.47 7.88
CA ASP A 173 -7.47 22.35 6.98
C ASP A 173 -6.80 22.55 5.62
N ASN A 174 -5.47 22.56 5.57
CA ASN A 174 -4.71 22.74 4.33
C ASN A 174 -4.75 21.50 3.46
N PHE A 175 -4.73 20.31 4.07
CA PHE A 175 -4.76 19.04 3.35
C PHE A 175 -6.16 18.56 3.03
N ALA A 176 -7.15 18.83 3.88
CA ALA A 176 -8.50 18.30 3.72
C ALA A 176 -9.06 18.55 2.30
N ALA A 177 -8.92 19.77 1.79
CA ALA A 177 -9.40 20.13 0.46
C ALA A 177 -8.64 19.42 -0.68
N LEU A 178 -7.34 19.15 -0.50
CA LEU A 178 -6.50 18.43 -1.48
C LEU A 178 -6.82 16.94 -1.48
N VAL A 179 -6.92 16.35 -0.30
CA VAL A 179 -7.22 14.91 -0.13
C VAL A 179 -8.64 14.58 -0.59
N GLN A 180 -9.63 15.45 -0.32
CA GLN A 180 -11.00 15.27 -0.81
C GLN A 180 -11.10 15.27 -2.34
N LYS A 181 -10.22 16.00 -3.03
CA LYS A 181 -10.15 16.00 -4.50
C LYS A 181 -9.34 14.84 -5.05
N SER A 182 -8.50 14.22 -4.23
CA SER A 182 -7.71 13.05 -4.61
C SER A 182 -8.61 11.82 -4.73
N ARG A 183 -8.33 11.00 -5.74
CA ARG A 183 -8.97 9.70 -5.85
C ARG A 183 -8.31 8.74 -4.85
N ARG A 184 -9.10 8.10 -4.00
CA ARG A 184 -8.62 7.02 -3.13
C ARG A 184 -8.68 5.68 -3.84
N LEU A 185 -7.66 4.86 -3.64
CA LEU A 185 -7.55 3.51 -4.17
C LEU A 185 -6.98 2.59 -3.08
N THR A 186 -7.85 1.80 -2.47
CA THR A 186 -7.42 0.82 -1.46
C THR A 186 -6.89 -0.43 -2.14
N LEU A 187 -5.68 -0.87 -1.78
CA LEU A 187 -5.13 -2.14 -2.27
C LEU A 187 -5.84 -3.31 -1.55
N PRO A 188 -6.55 -4.18 -2.29
CA PRO A 188 -7.23 -5.32 -1.68
C PRO A 188 -6.23 -6.39 -1.25
N MET A 189 -6.67 -7.34 -0.41
CA MET A 189 -5.96 -8.60 -0.20
C MET A 189 -5.74 -9.30 -1.55
N LEU A 190 -4.68 -10.09 -1.64
CA LEU A 190 -4.36 -10.88 -2.83
C LEU A 190 -5.39 -12.00 -2.99
N ASP A 191 -5.74 -12.30 -4.21
CA ASP A 191 -6.55 -13.46 -4.52
C ASP A 191 -5.82 -14.76 -4.18
N LEU A 192 -6.50 -15.69 -3.49
CA LEU A 192 -5.89 -16.92 -2.98
C LEU A 192 -5.44 -17.87 -4.09
N ASP A 193 -6.14 -17.92 -5.21
CA ASP A 193 -5.72 -18.72 -6.37
C ASP A 193 -4.44 -18.15 -6.97
N THR A 194 -4.34 -16.82 -7.03
CA THR A 194 -3.12 -16.14 -7.46
C THR A 194 -1.94 -16.43 -6.51
N VAL A 195 -2.18 -16.41 -5.20
CA VAL A 195 -1.18 -16.78 -4.18
C VAL A 195 -0.72 -18.22 -4.36
N ALA A 196 -1.65 -19.17 -4.50
CA ALA A 196 -1.36 -20.58 -4.72
C ALA A 196 -0.51 -20.80 -5.98
N ASN A 197 -0.93 -20.20 -7.09
CA ASN A 197 -0.22 -20.28 -8.38
C ASN A 197 1.20 -19.70 -8.28
N GLN A 198 1.38 -18.60 -7.57
CA GLN A 198 2.70 -17.98 -7.39
C GLN A 198 3.62 -18.87 -6.56
N TYR A 199 3.14 -19.43 -5.45
CA TYR A 199 3.92 -20.41 -4.68
C TYR A 199 4.32 -21.59 -5.56
N GLN A 200 3.38 -22.20 -6.27
CA GLN A 200 3.67 -23.34 -7.12
C GLN A 200 4.73 -23.01 -8.19
N GLN A 201 4.63 -21.85 -8.85
CA GLN A 201 5.62 -21.43 -9.85
C GLN A 201 7.01 -21.26 -9.26
N ILE A 202 7.11 -20.57 -8.10
CA ILE A 202 8.39 -20.29 -7.45
C ILE A 202 9.08 -21.61 -7.03
N PHE A 203 8.35 -22.50 -6.38
CA PHE A 203 8.92 -23.75 -5.90
C PHE A 203 9.24 -24.72 -7.05
N THR A 204 8.42 -24.78 -8.09
CA THR A 204 8.68 -25.58 -9.30
C THR A 204 9.96 -25.12 -10.01
N LYS A 205 10.15 -23.79 -10.18
CA LYS A 205 11.40 -23.23 -10.75
C LYS A 205 12.65 -23.61 -9.96
N ALA A 206 12.49 -23.88 -8.68
CA ALA A 206 13.55 -24.33 -7.77
C ALA A 206 13.68 -25.86 -7.68
N HIS A 207 13.01 -26.61 -8.53
CA HIS A 207 12.94 -28.09 -8.49
C HIS A 207 12.44 -28.62 -7.15
N ARG A 208 11.53 -27.88 -6.51
CA ARG A 208 10.81 -28.27 -5.29
C ARG A 208 9.33 -28.43 -5.60
N VAL A 209 8.67 -29.30 -4.90
CA VAL A 209 7.26 -29.65 -5.15
C VAL A 209 6.43 -29.30 -3.91
N ILE A 210 5.34 -28.58 -4.11
CA ILE A 210 4.27 -28.47 -3.12
C ILE A 210 3.20 -29.49 -3.53
N GLU A 211 2.82 -30.36 -2.59
CA GLU A 211 1.75 -31.33 -2.87
C GLU A 211 0.43 -30.61 -3.19
N PRO A 212 -0.32 -31.07 -4.20
CA PRO A 212 -1.56 -30.38 -4.62
C PRO A 212 -2.59 -30.25 -3.50
N GLU A 213 -2.62 -31.21 -2.57
CA GLU A 213 -3.54 -31.24 -1.42
C GLU A 213 -3.21 -30.21 -0.35
N VAL A 214 -1.94 -29.76 -0.22
CA VAL A 214 -1.53 -28.78 0.79
C VAL A 214 -1.50 -27.36 0.23
N LEU A 215 -1.40 -27.18 -1.07
CA LEU A 215 -1.29 -25.88 -1.70
C LEU A 215 -2.46 -24.93 -1.36
N PRO A 216 -3.74 -25.35 -1.38
CA PRO A 216 -4.85 -24.49 -0.95
C PRO A 216 -4.73 -24.06 0.52
N ASN A 217 -4.26 -24.94 1.40
CA ASN A 217 -4.07 -24.63 2.82
C ASN A 217 -2.95 -23.60 3.02
N ILE A 218 -1.85 -23.72 2.26
CA ILE A 218 -0.76 -22.73 2.27
C ILE A 218 -1.27 -21.37 1.81
N ALA A 219 -2.06 -21.31 0.74
CA ALA A 219 -2.63 -20.06 0.27
C ALA A 219 -3.62 -19.46 1.28
N ALA A 220 -4.52 -20.28 1.81
CA ALA A 220 -5.50 -19.88 2.82
C ALA A 220 -4.82 -19.33 4.09
N ALA A 221 -3.71 -19.94 4.53
CA ALA A 221 -2.95 -19.49 5.68
C ALA A 221 -2.40 -18.05 5.53
N THR A 222 -2.26 -17.55 4.30
CA THR A 222 -1.86 -16.15 4.06
C THR A 222 -3.02 -15.15 4.17
N GLY A 223 -4.27 -15.62 4.07
CA GLY A 223 -5.45 -14.75 3.99
C GLY A 223 -5.38 -13.74 2.83
N GLY A 224 -4.50 -13.95 1.85
CA GLY A 224 -4.20 -12.97 0.79
C GLY A 224 -3.38 -11.77 1.25
N TYR A 225 -2.90 -11.74 2.50
CA TYR A 225 -2.06 -10.67 3.01
C TYR A 225 -0.64 -10.79 2.43
N ALA A 226 -0.19 -9.77 1.69
CA ALA A 226 1.06 -9.84 0.93
C ALA A 226 2.30 -10.07 1.81
N TYR A 227 2.32 -9.51 3.02
CA TYR A 227 3.39 -9.75 3.98
C TYR A 227 3.38 -11.20 4.50
N ALA A 228 2.20 -11.75 4.78
CA ALA A 228 2.04 -13.14 5.17
C ALA A 228 2.54 -14.12 4.10
N PHE A 229 2.28 -13.80 2.81
CA PHE A 229 2.84 -14.54 1.69
C PHE A 229 4.37 -14.57 1.72
N GLN A 230 5.03 -13.47 2.02
CA GLN A 230 6.50 -13.40 2.07
C GLN A 230 7.06 -14.20 3.26
N ILE A 231 6.48 -14.06 4.46
CA ILE A 231 6.94 -14.81 5.65
C ILE A 231 6.79 -16.31 5.43
N LEU A 232 5.59 -16.75 5.05
CA LEU A 232 5.30 -18.17 4.87
C LEU A 232 6.16 -18.79 3.78
N GLY A 233 6.33 -18.07 2.67
CA GLY A 233 7.20 -18.50 1.57
C GLY A 233 8.66 -18.61 1.99
N SER A 234 9.16 -17.67 2.78
CA SER A 234 10.54 -17.70 3.31
C SER A 234 10.76 -18.91 4.21
N LEU A 235 9.87 -19.16 5.15
CA LEU A 235 9.97 -20.32 6.06
C LEU A 235 9.89 -21.64 5.31
N LEU A 236 8.95 -21.78 4.37
CA LEU A 236 8.88 -22.95 3.49
C LEU A 236 10.17 -23.15 2.68
N TRP A 237 10.75 -22.06 2.21
CA TRP A 237 12.01 -22.11 1.46
C TRP A 237 13.18 -22.54 2.35
N GLU A 238 13.34 -21.94 3.50
CA GLU A 238 14.42 -22.18 4.46
C GLU A 238 14.35 -23.55 5.12
N SER A 239 13.16 -24.16 5.19
CA SER A 239 13.00 -25.55 5.64
C SER A 239 13.86 -26.54 4.86
N GLY A 240 14.30 -26.20 3.64
CA GLY A 240 15.10 -27.07 2.77
C GLY A 240 14.34 -28.29 2.23
N VAL A 241 13.09 -28.50 2.61
CA VAL A 241 12.28 -29.65 2.21
C VAL A 241 12.00 -29.61 0.72
N LYS A 242 12.35 -30.67 -0.01
CA LYS A 242 12.14 -30.77 -1.46
C LYS A 242 10.67 -31.02 -1.83
N LYS A 243 9.94 -31.73 -0.99
CA LYS A 243 8.53 -32.08 -1.21
C LYS A 243 7.73 -31.60 0.01
N ILE A 244 7.05 -30.48 -0.15
CA ILE A 244 6.24 -29.87 0.91
C ILE A 244 4.90 -30.61 0.94
N ASN A 245 4.70 -31.33 2.03
CA ASN A 245 3.50 -32.09 2.37
C ASN A 245 2.79 -31.46 3.59
N PRO A 246 1.61 -31.93 4.00
CA PRO A 246 0.90 -31.40 5.16
C PRO A 246 1.74 -31.34 6.43
N ALA A 247 2.51 -32.40 6.74
CA ALA A 247 3.34 -32.43 7.94
C ALA A 247 4.49 -31.39 7.90
N ALA A 248 5.09 -31.15 6.73
CA ALA A 248 6.11 -30.12 6.57
C ALA A 248 5.51 -28.72 6.72
N PHE A 249 4.29 -28.52 6.25
CA PHE A 249 3.57 -27.26 6.42
C PHE A 249 3.20 -27.01 7.89
N GLU A 250 2.59 -27.98 8.56
CA GLU A 250 2.23 -27.86 9.98
C GLU A 250 3.42 -27.55 10.88
N LYS A 251 4.58 -28.11 10.55
CA LYS A 251 5.81 -27.91 11.35
C LYS A 251 6.28 -26.48 11.39
N ILE A 252 6.04 -25.69 10.34
CA ILE A 252 6.46 -24.28 10.27
C ILE A 252 5.42 -23.29 10.78
N MET A 253 4.18 -23.75 11.01
CA MET A 253 3.07 -22.87 11.41
C MET A 253 3.32 -22.08 12.71
N PRO A 254 3.93 -22.66 13.77
CA PRO A 254 4.27 -21.91 14.98
C PRO A 254 5.21 -20.74 14.72
N ASP A 255 6.29 -20.95 13.95
CA ASP A 255 7.26 -19.90 13.60
C ASP A 255 6.64 -18.85 12.68
N TYR A 256 5.79 -19.27 11.75
CA TYR A 256 5.04 -18.39 10.88
C TYR A 256 4.12 -17.46 11.69
N GLN A 257 3.30 -17.98 12.57
CA GLN A 257 2.41 -17.18 13.42
C GLN A 257 3.21 -16.24 14.32
N GLN A 258 4.30 -16.70 14.92
CA GLN A 258 5.15 -15.87 15.76
C GLN A 258 5.73 -14.68 14.98
N GLN A 259 6.27 -14.91 13.77
CA GLN A 259 6.81 -13.83 12.96
C GLN A 259 5.72 -12.87 12.48
N LEU A 260 4.55 -13.38 12.10
CA LEU A 260 3.41 -12.56 11.70
C LEU A 260 2.95 -11.66 12.86
N PHE A 261 2.85 -12.23 14.07
CA PHE A 261 2.41 -11.50 15.27
C PHE A 261 3.41 -10.41 15.66
N SER A 262 4.71 -10.75 15.73
CA SER A 262 5.73 -9.80 16.18
C SER A 262 6.02 -8.70 15.15
N ASN A 263 6.06 -9.03 13.86
CA ASN A 263 6.55 -8.11 12.85
C ASN A 263 5.43 -7.29 12.20
N ALA A 264 4.21 -7.87 12.07
CA ALA A 264 3.10 -7.19 11.42
C ALA A 264 2.05 -6.68 12.40
N TYR A 265 1.60 -7.52 13.35
CA TYR A 265 0.41 -7.18 14.13
C TYR A 265 0.68 -6.29 15.32
N LEU A 266 1.81 -6.44 16.01
CA LEU A 266 2.18 -5.50 17.08
C LEU A 266 2.23 -4.04 16.58
N PRO A 267 2.90 -3.72 15.45
CA PRO A 267 2.87 -2.36 14.92
C PRO A 267 1.47 -1.87 14.49
N ILE A 268 0.59 -2.79 14.06
CA ILE A 268 -0.80 -2.43 13.72
C ILE A 268 -1.56 -2.04 14.99
N VAL A 269 -1.44 -2.82 16.06
CA VAL A 269 -2.13 -2.56 17.33
C VAL A 269 -1.68 -1.24 17.98
N ASP A 270 -0.41 -0.87 17.84
CA ASP A 270 0.11 0.40 18.35
C ASP A 270 -0.57 1.63 17.71
N GLU A 271 -1.15 1.47 16.53
CA GLU A 271 -1.85 2.53 15.79
C GLU A 271 -3.37 2.57 16.07
N LEU A 272 -3.92 1.58 16.79
CA LEU A 272 -5.35 1.47 17.07
C LEU A 272 -5.79 2.39 18.21
N THR A 273 -6.99 2.94 18.06
CA THR A 273 -7.67 3.67 19.14
C THR A 273 -8.19 2.70 20.21
N THR A 274 -8.53 3.22 21.38
CA THR A 274 -9.16 2.41 22.44
C THR A 274 -10.46 1.74 21.93
N GLY A 275 -11.30 2.46 21.20
CA GLY A 275 -12.53 1.90 20.66
C GLY A 275 -12.30 0.83 19.58
N ASP A 276 -11.24 0.93 18.77
CA ASP A 276 -10.87 -0.13 17.82
C ASP A 276 -10.48 -1.40 18.55
N ARG A 277 -9.72 -1.27 19.64
CA ARG A 277 -9.27 -2.40 20.48
C ARG A 277 -10.45 -3.09 21.15
N GLU A 278 -11.43 -2.33 21.66
CA GLU A 278 -12.67 -2.87 22.24
C GLU A 278 -13.43 -3.72 21.21
N VAL A 279 -13.59 -3.24 19.98
CA VAL A 279 -14.21 -4.02 18.89
C VAL A 279 -13.43 -5.31 18.61
N ILE A 280 -12.10 -5.24 18.58
CA ILE A 280 -11.24 -6.41 18.36
C ILE A 280 -11.38 -7.41 19.50
N GLU A 281 -11.42 -6.94 20.75
CA GLU A 281 -11.59 -7.78 21.93
C GLU A 281 -12.91 -8.56 21.86
N ILE A 282 -14.03 -7.88 21.60
CA ILE A 282 -15.33 -8.51 21.45
C ILE A 282 -15.30 -9.58 20.34
N LEU A 283 -14.80 -9.22 19.16
CA LEU A 283 -14.68 -10.14 18.02
C LEU A 283 -13.77 -11.35 18.32
N ALA A 284 -12.71 -11.16 19.08
CA ALA A 284 -11.76 -12.24 19.41
C ALA A 284 -12.39 -13.27 20.35
N HIS A 285 -13.25 -12.88 21.28
CA HIS A 285 -13.88 -13.75 22.25
C HIS A 285 -15.14 -14.46 21.75
N GLU A 286 -15.67 -14.04 20.59
CA GLU A 286 -16.82 -14.72 20.03
C GLU A 286 -16.50 -16.14 19.57
N THR A 287 -17.44 -17.06 19.69
CA THR A 287 -17.27 -18.46 19.28
C THR A 287 -17.22 -18.64 17.76
N SER A 288 -17.94 -17.78 17.04
CA SER A 288 -17.99 -17.80 15.58
C SER A 288 -16.83 -16.98 14.98
N SER A 289 -16.29 -17.42 13.84
CA SER A 289 -15.34 -16.62 13.05
C SER A 289 -16.01 -15.48 12.28
N VAL A 290 -17.33 -15.52 12.15
CA VAL A 290 -18.18 -14.49 11.54
C VAL A 290 -19.23 -14.08 12.55
N VAL A 291 -19.33 -12.79 12.83
CA VAL A 291 -20.20 -12.21 13.86
C VAL A 291 -21.21 -11.28 13.20
N ASP A 292 -22.41 -11.20 13.71
CA ASP A 292 -23.42 -10.25 13.25
C ASP A 292 -23.05 -8.82 13.63
N GLU A 293 -23.14 -7.90 12.69
CA GLU A 293 -22.78 -6.49 12.90
C GLU A 293 -23.71 -5.81 13.94
N GLY A 294 -25.00 -6.20 13.95
CA GLY A 294 -25.96 -5.68 14.93
C GLY A 294 -25.61 -6.11 16.35
N PHE A 295 -25.21 -7.37 16.52
CA PHE A 295 -24.74 -7.89 17.80
C PHE A 295 -23.51 -7.12 18.31
N LEU A 296 -22.52 -6.86 17.44
CA LEU A 296 -21.35 -6.08 17.81
C LEU A 296 -21.71 -4.68 18.32
N LYS A 297 -22.63 -4.02 17.62
CA LYS A 297 -23.10 -2.68 18.01
C LYS A 297 -23.84 -2.66 19.36
N GLU A 298 -24.50 -3.75 19.73
CA GLU A 298 -25.18 -3.89 21.03
C GLU A 298 -24.19 -4.16 22.18
N GLN A 299 -23.04 -4.79 21.91
CA GLN A 299 -22.02 -5.09 22.91
C GLN A 299 -21.12 -3.90 23.24
N ILE A 300 -20.94 -3.00 22.29
CA ILE A 300 -20.14 -1.78 22.48
C ILE A 300 -21.04 -0.75 23.17
N ASP A 301 -20.68 -0.39 24.40
CA ASP A 301 -21.49 0.41 25.33
C ASP A 301 -22.12 1.64 24.65
N ASP A 302 -23.40 1.89 24.92
CA ASP A 302 -24.24 2.95 24.33
C ASP A 302 -23.70 4.39 24.54
N THR A 303 -22.67 4.55 25.35
CA THR A 303 -22.01 5.83 25.64
C THR A 303 -21.02 6.27 24.56
N SER A 304 -20.58 5.36 23.66
CA SER A 304 -19.68 5.70 22.57
C SER A 304 -20.47 5.76 21.25
N THR A 305 -20.73 6.97 20.75
CA THR A 305 -21.01 7.24 19.31
C THR A 305 -19.93 6.68 18.38
N ALA A 306 -18.95 5.97 18.94
CA ALA A 306 -17.74 5.50 18.30
C ALA A 306 -17.86 4.12 17.64
N ALA A 307 -18.78 3.23 18.08
CA ALA A 307 -18.84 1.86 17.56
C ALA A 307 -18.90 1.75 16.02
N PRO A 308 -19.80 2.47 15.32
CA PRO A 308 -19.81 2.43 13.86
C PRO A 308 -18.55 3.04 13.23
N VAL A 309 -17.95 4.03 13.90
CA VAL A 309 -16.72 4.69 13.43
C VAL A 309 -15.54 3.76 13.59
N CYS A 310 -15.40 3.08 14.74
CA CYS A 310 -14.32 2.11 14.99
C CYS A 310 -14.42 0.91 14.04
N LEU A 311 -15.63 0.36 13.84
CA LEU A 311 -15.82 -0.73 12.89
C LEU A 311 -15.45 -0.29 11.46
N GLN A 312 -15.90 0.89 11.03
CA GLN A 312 -15.52 1.45 9.73
C GLN A 312 -14.00 1.63 9.62
N HIS A 313 -13.35 2.14 10.67
CA HIS A 313 -11.90 2.29 10.73
C HIS A 313 -11.16 0.95 10.61
N LEU A 314 -11.63 -0.08 11.31
CA LEU A 314 -11.06 -1.44 11.21
C LEU A 314 -11.26 -2.07 9.81
N ILE A 315 -12.40 -1.80 9.16
CA ILE A 315 -12.66 -2.25 7.78
C ILE A 315 -11.73 -1.52 6.80
N GLU A 316 -11.62 -0.20 6.91
CA GLU A 316 -10.72 0.59 6.06
C GLU A 316 -9.27 0.16 6.20
N ASN A 317 -8.83 -0.21 7.42
CA ASN A 317 -7.52 -0.77 7.69
C ASN A 317 -7.38 -2.25 7.32
N GLN A 318 -8.44 -2.89 6.79
CA GLN A 318 -8.46 -4.31 6.42
C GLN A 318 -8.07 -5.26 7.56
N ILE A 319 -8.27 -4.86 8.80
CA ILE A 319 -8.14 -5.74 9.98
C ILE A 319 -9.38 -6.62 10.06
N VAL A 320 -10.51 -6.02 9.70
CA VAL A 320 -11.82 -6.65 9.67
C VAL A 320 -12.39 -6.54 8.26
N SER A 321 -13.23 -7.47 7.88
CA SER A 321 -13.95 -7.50 6.60
C SER A 321 -15.42 -7.78 6.80
N LEU A 322 -16.23 -7.48 5.79
CA LEU A 322 -17.65 -7.80 5.71
C LEU A 322 -17.83 -8.95 4.70
N PRO A 323 -17.76 -10.23 5.10
CA PRO A 323 -17.90 -11.36 4.18
C PRO A 323 -19.27 -11.37 3.47
N GLN A 324 -20.29 -10.92 4.17
CA GLN A 324 -21.64 -10.67 3.67
C GLN A 324 -22.23 -9.41 4.33
N PRO A 325 -23.26 -8.77 3.74
CA PRO A 325 -23.91 -7.63 4.37
C PRO A 325 -24.37 -7.96 5.80
N GLY A 326 -23.97 -7.15 6.78
CA GLY A 326 -24.27 -7.34 8.19
C GLY A 326 -23.43 -8.39 8.91
N GLN A 327 -22.39 -8.92 8.28
CA GLN A 327 -21.48 -9.89 8.88
C GLN A 327 -20.06 -9.32 8.96
N VAL A 328 -19.41 -9.52 10.10
CA VAL A 328 -18.07 -9.02 10.41
C VAL A 328 -17.16 -10.20 10.72
N ALA A 329 -15.95 -10.19 10.14
CA ALA A 329 -14.92 -11.19 10.41
C ALA A 329 -13.52 -10.55 10.35
N PHE A 330 -12.54 -11.15 11.04
CA PHE A 330 -11.14 -10.74 10.84
C PHE A 330 -10.71 -10.99 9.40
N ALA A 331 -10.06 -10.02 8.79
CA ALA A 331 -9.50 -10.10 7.43
C ALA A 331 -8.04 -10.58 7.45
N LEU A 332 -7.30 -10.20 8.50
CA LEU A 332 -5.90 -10.61 8.66
C LEU A 332 -5.83 -12.07 9.17
N PRO A 333 -4.97 -12.90 8.58
CA PRO A 333 -4.86 -14.31 8.97
C PRO A 333 -4.34 -14.45 10.41
N TYR A 334 -4.95 -15.31 11.20
CA TYR A 334 -4.59 -15.57 12.61
C TYR A 334 -4.64 -14.34 13.53
N PHE A 335 -5.31 -13.26 13.11
CA PHE A 335 -5.39 -12.05 13.94
C PHE A 335 -6.22 -12.27 15.21
N ARG A 336 -7.21 -13.17 15.14
CA ARG A 336 -7.97 -13.61 16.30
C ARG A 336 -7.09 -14.26 17.35
N GLU A 337 -6.28 -15.24 16.94
CA GLU A 337 -5.34 -15.95 17.81
C GLU A 337 -4.30 -14.99 18.39
N PHE A 338 -3.87 -14.02 17.60
CA PHE A 338 -3.00 -12.94 18.07
C PHE A 338 -3.68 -12.12 19.16
N ALA A 339 -4.92 -11.66 18.95
CA ALA A 339 -5.68 -10.85 19.89
C ALA A 339 -5.90 -11.58 21.22
N ILE A 340 -6.33 -12.84 21.20
CA ILE A 340 -6.50 -13.68 22.38
C ILE A 340 -5.18 -13.86 23.14
N LYS A 341 -4.08 -14.10 22.42
CA LYS A 341 -2.76 -14.32 23.04
C LYS A 341 -2.17 -13.07 23.68
N ASN A 342 -2.59 -11.89 23.20
CA ASN A 342 -2.05 -10.58 23.60
C ASN A 342 -3.15 -9.68 24.19
N GLU A 343 -4.09 -10.22 24.94
CA GLU A 343 -5.20 -9.48 25.56
C GLU A 343 -4.74 -8.21 26.29
N ALA A 344 -3.63 -8.28 27.03
CA ALA A 344 -3.09 -7.12 27.74
C ALA A 344 -2.64 -5.94 26.83
N LEU A 345 -2.49 -6.18 25.53
CA LEU A 345 -2.18 -5.15 24.54
C LEU A 345 -3.42 -4.66 23.81
N ILE A 346 -4.47 -5.46 23.81
CA ILE A 346 -5.76 -5.16 23.18
C ILE A 346 -6.70 -4.47 24.17
N ALA A 347 -6.71 -4.87 25.43
CA ALA A 347 -7.44 -4.19 26.54
C ALA A 347 -6.83 -2.76 26.81
#